data_8ebe419cda827ceb181080afa92f1a3f
#
_entry.id   8ebe419cda827ceb181080afa92f1a3f
#
_cell.length_a   1.000
_cell.length_b   1.000
_cell.length_c   1.000
_cell.angle_alpha   90.00
_cell.angle_beta   90.00
_cell.angle_gamma   90.00
#
_symmetry.space_group_name_H-M   'P 1'
#
loop_
_entity.id
_entity.type
_entity.pdbx_description
1 polymer ?
#
loop_
_entity_poly.entity_id
_entity_poly.type
_entity_poly.pdbx_seq_one_letter_code
_entity_poly.pdbx_strand_id
1 'polypeptide(L)'
;EFALGCKIVKDPSALAKIIFFSALTWALLIAVNYPLYFAFDLQDKSLESLLLLTVMVCVLITILPTPGFLGSFNAGVLIALHEIRGEAEVTAVSFGMVAWAVGFIVLIGGGLFFVFKDHMSVKSLMKAEEEAEAELEQTEPVNK
;
A
#
# COMPACT_ATOMS: atom_id res chain seq x y z
N GLU A 1 3.55 -7.95 -24.81
CA GLU A 1 2.62 -7.30 -23.84
C GLU A 1 2.99 -5.83 -23.58
N PHE A 2 4.25 -5.46 -23.48
CA PHE A 2 4.69 -4.07 -23.30
C PHE A 2 4.18 -3.12 -24.41
N ALA A 3 4.15 -3.60 -25.66
CA ALA A 3 3.65 -2.84 -26.82
C ALA A 3 2.12 -2.57 -26.77
N LEU A 4 1.35 -3.41 -26.07
CA LEU A 4 -0.08 -3.20 -25.82
C LEU A 4 -0.32 -2.09 -24.79
N GLY A 5 0.50 -2.01 -23.74
CA GLY A 5 0.47 -0.93 -22.76
C GLY A 5 0.74 0.44 -23.37
N CYS A 6 1.69 0.54 -24.31
CA CYS A 6 1.98 1.78 -25.03
C CYS A 6 0.85 2.25 -25.97
N LYS A 7 -0.05 1.34 -26.38
CA LYS A 7 -1.20 1.69 -27.23
C LYS A 7 -2.30 2.43 -26.47
N ILE A 8 -2.42 2.13 -25.15
CA ILE A 8 -3.38 2.79 -24.27
C ILE A 8 -3.02 4.26 -24.02
N VAL A 9 -1.72 4.59 -24.01
CA VAL A 9 -1.22 5.97 -23.83
C VAL A 9 -1.62 6.87 -25.03
N LYS A 10 -1.95 6.29 -26.18
CA LYS A 10 -2.40 7.05 -27.37
C LYS A 10 -3.89 7.40 -27.34
N ASP A 11 -4.67 6.81 -26.44
CA ASP A 11 -6.07 7.17 -26.26
C ASP A 11 -6.20 8.22 -25.14
N PRO A 12 -6.52 9.48 -25.46
CA PRO A 12 -6.61 10.55 -24.48
C PRO A 12 -7.72 10.31 -23.43
N SER A 13 -8.76 9.55 -23.78
CA SER A 13 -9.83 9.18 -22.86
C SER A 13 -9.36 8.16 -21.82
N ALA A 14 -8.61 7.15 -22.24
CA ALA A 14 -8.02 6.16 -21.35
C ALA A 14 -6.98 6.81 -20.42
N LEU A 15 -6.14 7.70 -20.96
CA LEU A 15 -5.13 8.44 -20.19
C LEU A 15 -5.79 9.32 -19.10
N ALA A 16 -6.85 10.05 -19.46
CA ALA A 16 -7.58 10.88 -18.50
C ALA A 16 -8.19 10.06 -17.36
N LYS A 17 -8.74 8.87 -17.65
CA LYS A 17 -9.26 7.96 -16.63
C LYS A 17 -8.15 7.46 -15.71
N ILE A 18 -7.01 7.07 -16.25
CA ILE A 18 -5.85 6.62 -15.45
C ILE A 18 -5.38 7.73 -14.51
N ILE A 19 -5.21 8.94 -15.01
CA ILE A 19 -4.80 10.10 -14.20
C ILE A 19 -5.83 10.39 -13.10
N PHE A 20 -7.11 10.38 -13.44
CA PHE A 20 -8.19 10.63 -12.48
C PHE A 20 -8.21 9.59 -11.37
N PHE A 21 -8.19 8.29 -11.71
CA PHE A 21 -8.19 7.23 -10.70
C PHE A 21 -6.91 7.19 -9.88
N SER A 22 -5.75 7.48 -10.48
CA SER A 22 -4.49 7.62 -9.74
C SER A 22 -4.56 8.77 -8.75
N ALA A 23 -5.01 9.95 -9.17
CA ALA A 23 -5.17 11.09 -8.28
C ALA A 23 -6.17 10.81 -7.14
N LEU A 24 -7.28 10.15 -7.46
CA LEU A 24 -8.28 9.74 -6.48
C LEU A 24 -7.70 8.75 -5.46
N THR A 25 -6.93 7.77 -5.92
CA THR A 25 -6.27 6.79 -5.03
C THR A 25 -5.31 7.48 -4.06
N TRP A 26 -4.45 8.38 -4.56
CA TRP A 26 -3.53 9.14 -3.71
C TRP A 26 -4.27 10.06 -2.72
N ALA A 27 -5.34 10.72 -3.17
CA ALA A 27 -6.16 11.54 -2.29
C ALA A 27 -6.80 10.72 -1.16
N LEU A 28 -7.32 9.52 -1.46
CA LEU A 28 -7.89 8.61 -0.46
C LEU A 28 -6.82 8.07 0.51
N LEU A 29 -5.62 7.73 0.00
CA LEU A 29 -4.48 7.29 0.82
C LEU A 29 -4.07 8.36 1.86
N ILE A 30 -4.08 9.62 1.47
CA ILE A 30 -3.79 10.74 2.36
C ILE A 30 -4.95 10.94 3.34
N ALA A 31 -6.18 10.96 2.83
CA ALA A 31 -7.38 11.24 3.60
C ALA A 31 -7.65 10.19 4.70
N VAL A 32 -7.29 8.92 4.49
CA VAL A 32 -7.52 7.84 5.46
C VAL A 32 -6.75 8.06 6.77
N ASN A 33 -5.63 8.77 6.73
CA ASN A 33 -4.83 9.09 7.91
C ASN A 33 -5.38 10.29 8.70
N TYR A 34 -6.24 11.12 8.08
CA TYR A 34 -6.73 12.35 8.68
C TYR A 34 -7.49 12.14 10.00
N PRO A 35 -8.41 11.16 10.13
CA PRO A 35 -9.09 10.87 11.41
C PRO A 35 -8.12 10.49 12.53
N LEU A 36 -7.02 9.79 12.21
CA LEU A 36 -6.02 9.43 13.21
C LEU A 36 -5.28 10.64 13.75
N TYR A 37 -5.05 11.67 12.92
CA TYR A 37 -4.44 12.93 13.37
C TYR A 37 -5.27 13.60 14.51
N PHE A 38 -6.60 13.50 14.43
CA PHE A 38 -7.48 13.98 15.50
C PHE A 38 -7.52 13.03 16.70
N ALA A 39 -7.54 11.72 16.45
CA ALA A 39 -7.59 10.72 17.50
C ALA A 39 -6.35 10.75 18.40
N PHE A 40 -5.18 11.05 17.84
CA PHE A 40 -3.92 11.19 18.56
C PHE A 40 -3.60 12.62 19.00
N ASP A 41 -4.50 13.56 18.70
CA ASP A 41 -4.36 14.99 18.99
C ASP A 41 -3.00 15.58 18.58
N LEU A 42 -2.55 15.25 17.35
CA LEU A 42 -1.29 15.75 16.82
C LEU A 42 -1.31 17.27 16.75
N GLN A 43 -0.16 17.90 17.03
CA GLN A 43 -0.01 19.36 17.04
C GLN A 43 -0.20 19.96 15.65
N ASP A 44 0.37 19.29 14.64
CA ASP A 44 0.28 19.74 13.25
C ASP A 44 -0.69 18.86 12.43
N LYS A 45 -1.90 19.36 12.22
CA LYS A 45 -2.96 18.72 11.42
C LYS A 45 -3.04 19.27 9.99
N SER A 46 -1.94 19.85 9.49
CA SER A 46 -1.88 20.42 8.15
C SER A 46 -1.84 19.35 7.06
N LEU A 47 -2.27 19.73 5.85
CA LEU A 47 -2.14 18.87 4.67
C LEU A 47 -0.68 18.54 4.36
N GLU A 48 0.23 19.48 4.66
CA GLU A 48 1.66 19.27 4.49
C GLU A 48 2.20 18.13 5.37
N SER A 49 1.76 18.04 6.64
CA SER A 49 2.12 16.96 7.54
C SER A 49 1.60 15.61 7.05
N LEU A 50 0.37 15.55 6.55
CA LEU A 50 -0.22 14.34 5.96
C LEU A 50 0.53 13.87 4.70
N LEU A 51 0.90 14.81 3.83
CA LEU A 51 1.70 14.52 2.64
C LEU A 51 3.08 13.98 3.02
N LEU A 52 3.74 14.65 3.97
CA LEU A 52 5.05 14.22 4.48
C LEU A 52 4.98 12.80 5.06
N LEU A 53 3.97 12.52 5.89
CA LEU A 53 3.74 11.19 6.44
C LEU A 53 3.62 10.14 5.34
N THR A 54 2.76 10.40 4.35
CA THR A 54 2.51 9.47 3.24
C THR A 54 3.78 9.23 2.44
N VAL A 55 4.53 10.27 2.10
CA VAL A 55 5.78 10.16 1.34
C VAL A 55 6.83 9.37 2.12
N MET A 56 7.05 9.69 3.41
CA MET A 56 8.04 8.99 4.23
C MET A 56 7.71 7.52 4.40
N VAL A 57 6.45 7.17 4.63
CA VAL A 57 6.01 5.78 4.70
C VAL A 57 6.26 5.07 3.36
N CYS A 58 5.88 5.66 2.22
CA CYS A 58 6.12 5.07 0.91
C CYS A 58 7.61 4.85 0.61
N VAL A 59 8.45 5.81 0.97
CA VAL A 59 9.91 5.71 0.81
C VAL A 59 10.47 4.56 1.65
N LEU A 60 10.10 4.50 2.94
CA LEU A 60 10.63 3.49 3.85
C LEU A 60 10.18 2.07 3.50
N ILE A 61 8.93 1.85 3.14
CA ILE A 61 8.46 0.52 2.70
C ILE A 61 9.08 0.08 1.38
N THR A 62 9.51 1.03 0.54
CA THR A 62 10.19 0.72 -0.73
C THR A 62 11.66 0.38 -0.52
N ILE A 63 12.36 1.10 0.37
CA ILE A 63 13.78 0.88 0.65
C ILE A 63 14.00 -0.34 1.56
N LEU A 64 13.12 -0.53 2.54
CA LEU A 64 13.19 -1.59 3.55
C LEU A 64 11.95 -2.50 3.44
N PRO A 65 11.88 -3.37 2.45
CA PRO A 65 10.74 -4.29 2.32
C PRO A 65 10.77 -5.30 3.49
N THR A 66 9.84 -5.14 4.43
CA THR A 66 9.66 -6.07 5.56
C THR A 66 8.36 -6.85 5.38
N PRO A 67 8.28 -8.11 5.88
CA PRO A 67 7.06 -8.90 5.81
C PRO A 67 5.87 -8.14 6.44
N GLY A 68 4.79 -7.96 5.69
CA GLY A 68 3.62 -7.20 6.13
C GLY A 68 3.89 -5.71 6.39
N PHE A 69 5.02 -5.19 5.92
CA PHE A 69 5.49 -3.80 6.14
C PHE A 69 5.65 -3.43 7.63
N LEU A 70 5.59 -4.41 8.54
CA LEU A 70 5.82 -4.17 9.97
C LEU A 70 7.27 -3.72 10.18
N GLY A 71 7.45 -2.60 10.85
CA GLY A 71 8.76 -1.99 11.06
C GLY A 71 9.06 -0.89 10.03
N SER A 72 9.09 -1.17 8.73
CA SER A 72 9.35 -0.15 7.71
C SER A 72 8.25 0.93 7.69
N PHE A 73 6.98 0.54 7.80
CA PHE A 73 5.86 1.48 7.97
C PHE A 73 6.04 2.35 9.22
N ASN A 74 6.29 1.71 10.38
CA ASN A 74 6.46 2.42 11.65
C ASN A 74 7.69 3.34 11.65
N ALA A 75 8.79 2.93 11.00
CA ALA A 75 9.95 3.79 10.83
C ALA A 75 9.64 5.03 10.00
N GLY A 76 8.86 4.89 8.92
CA GLY A 76 8.40 6.01 8.10
C GLY A 76 7.54 7.00 8.90
N VAL A 77 6.63 6.49 9.72
CA VAL A 77 5.80 7.30 10.62
C VAL A 77 6.65 8.02 11.66
N LEU A 78 7.58 7.30 12.31
CA LEU A 78 8.45 7.87 13.33
C LEU A 78 9.29 9.03 12.77
N ILE A 79 9.90 8.83 11.62
CA ILE A 79 10.70 9.90 10.98
C ILE A 79 9.80 11.09 10.62
N ALA A 80 8.63 10.85 10.03
CA ALA A 80 7.75 11.94 9.62
C ALA A 80 7.21 12.74 10.79
N LEU A 81 6.67 12.09 11.82
CA LEU A 81 5.98 12.76 12.93
C LEU A 81 6.95 13.20 14.04
N HIS A 82 7.91 12.34 14.43
CA HIS A 82 8.82 12.68 15.52
C HIS A 82 10.01 13.49 15.04
N GLU A 83 10.82 12.96 14.11
CA GLU A 83 12.08 13.59 13.72
C GLU A 83 11.88 14.90 12.95
N ILE A 84 10.85 14.98 12.09
CA ILE A 84 10.64 16.15 11.22
C ILE A 84 9.62 17.11 11.82
N ARG A 85 8.51 16.62 12.39
CA ARG A 85 7.44 17.47 12.93
C ARG A 85 7.54 17.73 14.42
N GLY A 86 8.42 17.03 15.14
CA GLY A 86 8.69 17.25 16.56
C GLY A 86 7.62 16.73 17.51
N GLU A 87 6.75 15.82 17.03
CA GLU A 87 5.79 15.14 17.89
C GLU A 87 6.48 14.24 18.92
N ALA A 88 5.83 13.96 20.04
CA ALA A 88 6.38 13.06 21.04
C ALA A 88 6.61 11.66 20.43
N GLU A 89 7.77 11.06 20.72
CA GLU A 89 8.14 9.74 20.19
C GLU A 89 7.08 8.69 20.48
N VAL A 90 6.56 8.65 21.70
CA VAL A 90 5.49 7.71 22.11
C VAL A 90 4.23 7.90 21.27
N THR A 91 3.87 9.14 20.94
CA THR A 91 2.72 9.46 20.10
C THR A 91 2.94 8.97 18.67
N ALA A 92 4.12 9.24 18.11
CA ALA A 92 4.46 8.81 16.74
C ALA A 92 4.49 7.28 16.61
N VAL A 93 5.10 6.57 17.56
CA VAL A 93 5.14 5.10 17.58
C VAL A 93 3.74 4.51 17.74
N SER A 94 2.94 5.04 18.67
CA SER A 94 1.56 4.56 18.88
C SER A 94 0.68 4.81 17.68
N PHE A 95 0.80 5.98 17.05
CA PHE A 95 0.13 6.31 15.80
C PHE A 95 0.48 5.32 14.70
N GLY A 96 1.77 5.04 14.50
CA GLY A 96 2.26 4.11 13.49
C GLY A 96 1.70 2.69 13.68
N MET A 97 1.68 2.20 14.92
CA MET A 97 1.14 0.88 15.24
C MET A 97 -0.37 0.79 14.94
N VAL A 98 -1.15 1.80 15.35
CA VAL A 98 -2.59 1.82 15.13
C VAL A 98 -2.90 1.98 13.64
N ALA A 99 -2.23 2.90 12.94
CA ALA A 99 -2.41 3.11 11.52
C ALA A 99 -2.10 1.83 10.70
N TRP A 100 -0.99 1.16 11.03
CA TRP A 100 -0.63 -0.12 10.42
C TRP A 100 -1.69 -1.20 10.71
N ALA A 101 -2.09 -1.36 11.96
CA ALA A 101 -3.06 -2.38 12.36
C ALA A 101 -4.43 -2.18 11.68
N VAL A 102 -4.92 -0.94 11.63
CA VAL A 102 -6.17 -0.61 10.93
C VAL A 102 -6.06 -0.93 9.44
N GLY A 103 -4.97 -0.50 8.79
CA GLY A 103 -4.73 -0.81 7.38
C GLY A 103 -4.67 -2.31 7.10
N PHE A 104 -3.99 -3.06 7.96
CA PHE A 104 -3.85 -4.52 7.87
C PHE A 104 -5.20 -5.24 8.05
N ILE A 105 -6.01 -4.84 9.03
CA ILE A 105 -7.35 -5.39 9.26
C ILE A 105 -8.27 -5.12 8.07
N VAL A 106 -8.24 -3.91 7.51
CA VAL A 106 -9.05 -3.54 6.34
C VAL A 106 -8.62 -4.35 5.11
N LEU A 107 -7.31 -4.51 4.90
CA LEU A 107 -6.76 -5.27 3.78
C LEU A 107 -7.17 -6.75 3.85
N ILE A 108 -6.96 -7.40 5.01
CA ILE A 108 -7.34 -8.81 5.21
C ILE A 108 -8.85 -8.98 5.16
N GLY A 109 -9.60 -8.14 5.86
CA GLY A 109 -11.06 -8.20 5.88
C GLY A 109 -11.68 -8.01 4.50
N GLY A 110 -11.17 -7.04 3.74
CA GLY A 110 -11.59 -6.83 2.34
C GLY A 110 -11.23 -8.01 1.43
N GLY A 111 -10.00 -8.53 1.54
CA GLY A 111 -9.56 -9.70 0.79
C GLY A 111 -10.42 -10.93 1.06
N LEU A 112 -10.64 -11.26 2.33
CA LEU A 112 -11.49 -12.38 2.75
C LEU A 112 -12.93 -12.21 2.27
N PHE A 113 -13.49 -11.00 2.36
CA PHE A 113 -14.84 -10.73 1.86
C PHE A 113 -15.00 -11.07 0.39
N PHE A 114 -14.03 -10.70 -0.47
CA PHE A 114 -14.07 -11.02 -1.89
C PHE A 114 -13.88 -12.50 -2.16
N VAL A 115 -12.97 -13.18 -1.45
CA VAL A 115 -12.77 -14.65 -1.56
C VAL A 115 -14.07 -15.39 -1.23
N PHE A 116 -14.79 -15.01 -0.19
CA PHE A 116 -16.06 -15.64 0.15
C PHE A 116 -17.19 -15.31 -0.83
N LYS A 117 -17.22 -14.09 -1.34
CA LYS A 117 -18.26 -13.63 -2.28
C LYS A 117 -18.16 -14.31 -3.65
N ASP A 118 -16.95 -14.47 -4.16
CA ASP A 118 -16.72 -15.02 -5.49
C ASP A 118 -16.68 -16.56 -5.51
N HIS A 119 -17.01 -17.22 -4.37
CA HIS A 119 -16.91 -18.67 -4.22
C HIS A 119 -15.58 -19.27 -4.72
N MET A 120 -14.53 -18.46 -4.76
CA MET A 120 -13.20 -18.93 -5.13
C MET A 120 -12.73 -19.87 -4.02
N SER A 121 -12.78 -21.16 -4.32
CA SER A 121 -12.23 -22.15 -3.41
C SER A 121 -10.74 -21.90 -3.23
N VAL A 122 -10.25 -21.86 -1.99
CA VAL A 122 -8.82 -21.78 -1.68
C VAL A 122 -8.03 -22.85 -2.47
N LYS A 123 -8.68 -24.02 -2.73
CA LYS A 123 -8.13 -25.05 -3.61
C LYS A 123 -7.91 -24.60 -5.06
N SER A 124 -8.76 -23.73 -5.62
CA SER A 124 -8.56 -23.24 -6.99
C SER A 124 -7.44 -22.20 -7.08
N LEU A 125 -7.23 -21.43 -6.01
CA LEU A 125 -6.10 -20.50 -5.93
C LEU A 125 -4.78 -21.23 -5.79
N MET A 126 -4.69 -22.24 -4.91
CA MET A 126 -3.49 -23.08 -4.77
C MET A 126 -3.18 -23.84 -6.06
N LYS A 127 -4.21 -24.32 -6.76
CA LYS A 127 -4.02 -25.04 -8.03
C LYS A 127 -3.54 -24.09 -9.15
N ALA A 128 -4.02 -22.83 -9.19
CA ALA A 128 -3.54 -21.83 -10.13
C ALA A 128 -2.09 -21.41 -9.84
N GLU A 129 -1.68 -21.40 -8.57
CA GLU A 129 -0.30 -21.15 -8.16
C GLU A 129 0.63 -22.30 -8.56
N GLU A 130 0.23 -23.56 -8.31
CA GLU A 130 0.95 -24.77 -8.76
C GLU A 130 1.09 -24.82 -10.29
N GLU A 131 0.02 -24.49 -11.03
CA GLU A 131 0.05 -24.46 -12.49
C GLU A 131 0.99 -23.33 -13.02
N ALA A 132 1.00 -22.17 -12.37
CA ALA A 132 1.89 -21.08 -12.72
C ALA A 132 3.37 -21.39 -12.40
N GLU A 133 3.66 -22.04 -11.28
CA GLU A 133 5.02 -22.50 -10.95
C GLU A 133 5.51 -23.58 -11.92
N ALA A 134 4.66 -24.52 -12.29
CA ALA A 134 4.99 -25.56 -13.27
C ALA A 134 5.25 -25.00 -14.68
N GLU A 135 4.54 -23.94 -15.08
CA GLU A 135 4.81 -23.23 -16.34
C GLU A 135 6.15 -22.49 -16.31
N LEU A 136 6.51 -21.89 -15.18
CA LEU A 136 7.80 -21.23 -15.00
C LEU A 136 8.97 -22.21 -15.04
N GLU A 137 8.86 -23.38 -14.41
CA GLU A 137 9.87 -24.44 -14.48
C GLU A 137 10.06 -24.99 -15.89
N GLN A 138 9.00 -25.04 -16.70
CA GLN A 138 9.08 -25.49 -18.09
C GLN A 138 9.70 -24.42 -19.05
N THR A 139 9.67 -23.17 -18.65
CA THR A 139 10.23 -22.06 -19.45
C THR A 139 11.68 -21.71 -19.11
N GLU A 140 12.22 -22.23 -18.00
CA GLU A 140 13.67 -22.13 -17.76
C GLU A 140 14.44 -23.09 -18.67
N PRO A 141 15.26 -22.59 -19.61
CA PRO A 141 16.12 -23.46 -20.42
C PRO A 141 17.13 -24.12 -19.51
N VAL A 142 17.12 -25.45 -19.48
CA VAL A 142 18.15 -26.27 -18.85
C VAL A 142 19.51 -25.88 -19.42
N ASN A 143 20.18 -24.95 -18.75
CA ASN A 143 21.53 -24.56 -19.08
C ASN A 143 22.49 -25.58 -18.46
N LYS A 144 22.79 -26.63 -19.25
CA LYS A 144 23.92 -27.55 -19.01
C LYS A 144 25.12 -27.13 -19.79
#